data_ec9db6102c2ad49985c902312e5c7bba
#
_entry.id   ec9db6102c2ad49985c902312e5c7bba
#
_cell.length_a   1.000
_cell.length_b   1.000
_cell.length_c   1.000
_cell.angle_alpha   90.00
_cell.angle_beta   90.00
_cell.angle_gamma   90.00
#
_symmetry.space_group_name_H-M   'P 1'
#
loop_
_entity.id
_entity.type
_entity.pdbx_description
1 polymer ?
#
loop_
_entity_poly.entity_id
_entity_poly.type
_entity_poly.pdbx_seq_one_letter_code
_entity_poly.pdbx_strand_id
1 'polypeptide(L)'
;MERTRALAASLAASLAFAASAMAASAPQTDASRLAGQYAQWAGGQSNADALVAGLRTGTPVTLVTNGADRSVSIAGFTPNGPMSYGAVNNALNNAQRSLSRLGITHPSAEQIQAALIGGEIATANGAVVPVKGSVAARGGTGPVASR
;
A
#
# COMPACT_ATOMS: atom_id res chain seq x y z
N MET A 1 -16.24 49.56 -35.83
CA MET A 1 -16.36 48.97 -35.72
C MET A 1 -15.77 47.91 -35.72
N GLU A 2 -15.15 47.45 -35.75
CA GLU A 2 -14.68 46.48 -35.79
C GLU A 2 -14.36 45.79 -34.86
N ARG A 3 -14.34 45.65 -34.16
CA ARG A 3 -14.10 45.06 -33.16
C ARG A 3 -14.26 43.81 -33.10
N THR A 4 -14.60 43.21 -33.15
CA THR A 4 -15.06 42.06 -33.19
C THR A 4 -14.10 41.08 -33.35
N ARG A 5 -13.16 41.18 -33.80
CA ARG A 5 -12.44 40.22 -33.98
C ARG A 5 -11.86 39.59 -32.96
N ALA A 6 -11.69 39.78 -31.98
CA ALA A 6 -11.00 39.25 -30.98
C ALA A 6 -11.36 38.00 -30.53
N LEU A 7 -12.41 37.54 -30.79
CA LEU A 7 -12.84 36.40 -30.20
C LEU A 7 -12.22 35.21 -30.61
N ALA A 8 -11.80 35.01 -31.60
CA ALA A 8 -11.44 33.75 -32.05
C ALA A 8 -10.31 33.15 -31.37
N ALA A 9 -9.54 33.91 -30.74
CA ALA A 9 -8.40 33.34 -30.19
C ALA A 9 -8.59 32.38 -29.12
N SER A 10 -9.60 32.43 -28.46
CA SER A 10 -9.67 31.64 -27.29
C SER A 10 -9.83 30.23 -27.49
N LEU A 11 -10.24 29.82 -28.64
CA LEU A 11 -10.51 28.51 -28.76
C LEU A 11 -9.37 27.61 -28.82
N ALA A 12 -8.28 28.02 -29.22
CA ALA A 12 -7.23 27.12 -29.40
C ALA A 12 -6.74 26.51 -28.15
N ALA A 13 -6.92 27.16 -27.08
CA ALA A 13 -6.38 26.64 -25.87
C ALA A 13 -6.97 25.34 -25.43
N SER A 14 -8.17 25.15 -25.77
CA SER A 14 -8.77 23.95 -25.24
C SER A 14 -8.28 22.71 -25.85
N LEU A 15 -7.72 22.79 -26.99
CA LEU A 15 -7.33 21.57 -27.58
C LEU A 15 -6.14 20.97 -26.95
N ALA A 16 -5.32 21.72 -26.34
CA ALA A 16 -4.15 21.19 -25.73
C ALA A 16 -4.45 20.21 -24.64
N PHE A 17 -5.61 20.42 -24.02
CA PHE A 17 -5.92 19.53 -22.99
C PHE A 17 -6.24 18.16 -23.43
N ALA A 18 -6.82 17.98 -24.50
CA ALA A 18 -7.18 16.65 -24.94
C ALA A 18 -5.97 15.80 -25.17
N ALA A 19 -4.91 16.38 -25.62
CA ALA A 19 -3.71 15.63 -25.85
C ALA A 19 -3.10 15.15 -24.55
N SER A 20 -3.19 15.95 -23.54
CA SER A 20 -2.63 15.54 -22.27
C SER A 20 -3.35 14.37 -21.68
N ALA A 21 -4.62 14.33 -21.85
CA ALA A 21 -5.37 13.24 -21.30
C ALA A 21 -4.97 11.91 -21.91
N MET A 22 -4.60 11.91 -23.16
CA MET A 22 -4.25 10.66 -23.77
C MET A 22 -2.90 10.15 -23.29
N ALA A 23 -2.02 11.03 -22.93
CA ALA A 23 -0.73 10.60 -22.45
C ALA A 23 -0.85 9.88 -21.12
N ALA A 24 -1.91 10.11 -20.41
CA ALA A 24 -2.08 9.47 -19.13
C ALA A 24 -2.48 8.01 -19.25
N SER A 25 -2.73 7.52 -20.44
CA SER A 25 -3.17 6.15 -20.58
C SER A 25 -2.04 5.16 -20.70
N ALA A 26 -0.87 5.46 -20.24
CA ALA A 26 0.24 4.52 -20.31
C ALA A 26 -0.10 3.21 -19.58
N PRO A 27 0.34 2.10 -20.09
CA PRO A 27 0.06 0.83 -19.46
C PRO A 27 0.70 0.76 -18.08
N GLN A 28 0.00 0.19 -17.14
CA GLN A 28 0.52 0.02 -15.81
C GLN A 28 1.46 -1.17 -15.77
N THR A 29 2.51 -1.05 -15.00
CA THR A 29 3.41 -2.18 -14.75
C THR A 29 2.73 -3.17 -13.83
N ASP A 30 3.24 -4.37 -13.76
CA ASP A 30 2.72 -5.37 -12.82
C ASP A 30 2.83 -4.88 -11.39
N ALA A 31 3.90 -4.16 -11.07
CA ALA A 31 4.07 -3.59 -9.74
C ALA A 31 2.96 -2.58 -9.42
N SER A 32 2.66 -1.67 -10.34
CA SER A 32 1.63 -0.67 -10.12
C SER A 32 0.25 -1.30 -10.02
N ARG A 33 -0.01 -2.30 -10.83
CA ARG A 33 -1.30 -2.98 -10.81
C ARG A 33 -1.49 -3.69 -9.47
N LEU A 34 -0.47 -4.38 -9.01
CA LEU A 34 -0.52 -5.11 -7.76
C LEU A 34 -0.67 -4.14 -6.59
N ALA A 35 0.10 -3.06 -6.57
CA ALA A 35 -0.01 -2.04 -5.54
C ALA A 35 -1.42 -1.43 -5.52
N GLY A 36 -2.00 -1.18 -6.69
CA GLY A 36 -3.36 -0.65 -6.77
C GLY A 36 -4.41 -1.56 -6.16
N GLN A 37 -4.23 -2.87 -6.26
CA GLN A 37 -5.16 -3.82 -5.67
C GLN A 37 -5.18 -3.75 -4.15
N TYR A 38 -4.06 -3.44 -3.54
CA TYR A 38 -3.93 -3.46 -2.09
C TYR A 38 -3.89 -2.06 -1.47
N ALA A 39 -4.00 -1.01 -2.27
CA ALA A 39 -3.85 0.36 -1.79
C ALA A 39 -4.82 0.71 -0.66
N GLN A 40 -6.09 0.36 -0.81
CA GLN A 40 -7.06 0.65 0.23
C GLN A 40 -6.78 -0.12 1.50
N TRP A 41 -6.43 -1.37 1.37
CA TRP A 41 -6.14 -2.21 2.53
C TRP A 41 -4.86 -1.78 3.23
N ALA A 42 -3.86 -1.36 2.47
CA ALA A 42 -2.57 -0.96 3.02
C ALA A 42 -2.57 0.44 3.63
N GLY A 43 -3.66 1.15 3.53
CA GLY A 43 -3.75 2.50 4.08
C GLY A 43 -3.32 3.59 3.11
N GLY A 44 -3.18 3.27 1.84
CA GLY A 44 -2.87 4.23 0.78
C GLY A 44 -1.93 3.67 -0.26
N GLN A 45 -1.84 4.36 -1.37
CA GLN A 45 -1.01 3.93 -2.50
C GLN A 45 0.48 3.88 -2.10
N SER A 46 0.96 4.82 -1.32
CA SER A 46 2.36 4.85 -0.91
C SER A 46 2.76 3.60 -0.14
N ASN A 47 1.90 3.15 0.77
CA ASN A 47 2.16 1.93 1.52
C ASN A 47 2.13 0.70 0.62
N ALA A 48 1.17 0.65 -0.30
CA ALA A 48 1.06 -0.47 -1.23
C ALA A 48 2.28 -0.53 -2.15
N ASP A 49 2.73 0.62 -2.63
CA ASP A 49 3.94 0.68 -3.46
C ASP A 49 5.17 0.22 -2.67
N ALA A 50 5.29 0.65 -1.42
CA ALA A 50 6.39 0.25 -0.56
C ALA A 50 6.37 -1.26 -0.30
N LEU A 51 5.19 -1.83 -0.06
CA LEU A 51 5.05 -3.27 0.14
C LEU A 51 5.47 -4.05 -1.10
N VAL A 52 4.94 -3.68 -2.24
CA VAL A 52 5.24 -4.40 -3.48
C VAL A 52 6.72 -4.25 -3.83
N ALA A 53 7.25 -3.04 -3.76
CA ALA A 53 8.65 -2.82 -4.10
C ALA A 53 9.60 -3.53 -3.14
N GLY A 54 9.35 -3.41 -1.85
CA GLY A 54 10.20 -4.04 -0.84
C GLY A 54 10.17 -5.55 -0.90
N LEU A 55 8.99 -6.13 -1.07
CA LEU A 55 8.87 -7.58 -1.18
C LEU A 55 9.50 -8.10 -2.47
N ARG A 56 9.37 -7.34 -3.55
CA ARG A 56 9.96 -7.74 -4.83
C ARG A 56 11.48 -7.70 -4.79
N THR A 57 12.06 -6.74 -4.12
CA THR A 57 13.51 -6.53 -4.17
C THR A 57 14.23 -7.00 -2.91
N GLY A 58 13.50 -7.34 -1.87
CA GLY A 58 14.12 -7.73 -0.59
C GLY A 58 14.67 -6.54 0.19
N THR A 59 14.14 -5.35 -0.07
CA THR A 59 14.60 -4.14 0.60
C THR A 59 13.68 -3.77 1.76
N PRO A 60 14.12 -2.95 2.70
CA PRO A 60 13.28 -2.56 3.83
C PRO A 60 11.98 -1.90 3.40
N VAL A 61 10.92 -2.26 4.10
CA VAL A 61 9.58 -1.71 3.88
C VAL A 61 9.21 -0.87 5.09
N THR A 62 8.69 0.31 4.88
CA THR A 62 8.15 1.15 5.95
C THR A 62 6.72 1.52 5.62
N LEU A 63 5.84 1.30 6.56
CA LEU A 63 4.42 1.57 6.40
C LEU A 63 4.01 2.66 7.38
N VAL A 64 3.16 3.56 6.92
CA VAL A 64 2.64 4.64 7.76
C VAL A 64 1.13 4.69 7.57
N THR A 65 0.38 4.49 8.63
CA THR A 65 -1.08 4.58 8.56
C THR A 65 -1.59 5.61 9.56
N ASN A 66 -2.70 6.23 9.23
CA ASN A 66 -3.32 7.21 10.08
C ASN A 66 -4.62 6.65 10.62
N GLY A 67 -4.73 6.62 11.92
CA GLY A 67 -5.97 6.18 12.56
C GLY A 67 -7.04 7.26 12.55
N ALA A 68 -8.26 6.85 12.82
CA ALA A 68 -9.38 7.77 12.84
C ALA A 68 -9.25 8.83 13.93
N ASP A 69 -8.51 8.53 14.97
CA ASP A 69 -8.27 9.45 16.08
C ASP A 69 -7.04 10.33 15.84
N ARG A 70 -6.56 10.39 14.62
CA ARG A 70 -5.36 11.14 14.23
C ARG A 70 -4.06 10.55 14.77
N SER A 71 -4.11 9.36 15.32
CA SER A 71 -2.89 8.66 15.69
C SER A 71 -2.17 8.19 14.42
N VAL A 72 -0.86 8.12 14.49
CA VAL A 72 -0.05 7.64 13.37
C VAL A 72 0.63 6.36 13.81
N SER A 73 0.47 5.33 13.02
CA SER A 73 1.14 4.05 13.27
C SER A 73 2.24 3.86 12.22
N ILE A 74 3.43 3.54 12.65
CA ILE A 74 4.56 3.34 11.75
C ILE A 74 5.14 1.97 12.06
N ALA A 75 5.32 1.17 11.05
CA ALA A 75 5.90 -0.15 11.19
C ALA A 75 6.83 -0.45 10.01
N GLY A 76 7.81 -1.29 10.23
CA GLY A 76 8.74 -1.63 9.17
C GLY A 76 9.31 -3.02 9.34
N PHE A 77 9.73 -3.59 8.24
CA PHE A 77 10.37 -4.90 8.24
C PHE A 77 11.26 -5.02 7.00
N THR A 78 12.15 -6.00 7.02
CA THR A 78 13.01 -6.26 5.87
C THR A 78 12.82 -7.70 5.45
N PRO A 79 12.31 -7.94 4.24
CA PRO A 79 12.18 -9.32 3.75
C PRO A 79 13.54 -10.00 3.65
N ASN A 80 13.57 -11.31 3.78
CA ASN A 80 14.83 -12.04 3.72
C ASN A 80 15.42 -12.12 2.31
N GLY A 81 14.64 -11.83 1.31
CA GLY A 81 15.12 -11.80 -0.07
C GLY A 81 14.03 -11.42 -1.03
N PRO A 82 14.37 -11.25 -2.29
CA PRO A 82 13.37 -10.82 -3.29
C PRO A 82 12.36 -11.92 -3.57
N MET A 83 11.15 -11.52 -3.92
CA MET A 83 10.05 -12.41 -4.24
C MET A 83 9.52 -12.13 -5.63
N SER A 84 8.95 -13.14 -6.28
CA SER A 84 8.27 -12.93 -7.56
C SER A 84 6.96 -12.18 -7.36
N TYR A 85 6.40 -11.61 -8.42
CA TYR A 85 5.10 -10.94 -8.31
C TYR A 85 4.00 -11.88 -7.82
N GLY A 86 4.02 -13.12 -8.27
CA GLY A 86 3.05 -14.11 -7.79
C GLY A 86 3.19 -14.38 -6.30
N ALA A 87 4.41 -14.50 -5.82
CA ALA A 87 4.65 -14.70 -4.40
C ALA A 87 4.26 -13.47 -3.58
N VAL A 88 4.53 -12.27 -4.08
CA VAL A 88 4.09 -11.03 -3.41
C VAL A 88 2.56 -10.98 -3.32
N ASN A 89 1.88 -11.29 -4.42
CA ASN A 89 0.43 -11.29 -4.43
C ASN A 89 -0.12 -12.30 -3.42
N ASN A 90 0.44 -13.49 -3.36
CA ASN A 90 0.00 -14.51 -2.42
C ASN A 90 0.24 -14.06 -0.97
N ALA A 91 1.38 -13.46 -0.70
CA ALA A 91 1.70 -12.99 0.64
C ALA A 91 0.73 -11.89 1.09
N LEU A 92 0.46 -10.91 0.23
CA LEU A 92 -0.46 -9.83 0.54
C LEU A 92 -1.89 -10.34 0.70
N ASN A 93 -2.30 -11.26 -0.16
CA ASN A 93 -3.63 -11.84 -0.08
C ASN A 93 -3.81 -12.64 1.21
N ASN A 94 -2.81 -13.40 1.60
CA ASN A 94 -2.87 -14.17 2.84
C ASN A 94 -2.92 -13.24 4.07
N ALA A 95 -2.12 -12.19 4.06
CA ALA A 95 -2.15 -11.20 5.14
C ALA A 95 -3.53 -10.53 5.22
N GLN A 96 -4.08 -10.14 4.09
CA GLN A 96 -5.40 -9.52 4.05
C GLN A 96 -6.48 -10.48 4.59
N ARG A 97 -6.43 -11.74 4.18
CA ARG A 97 -7.39 -12.73 4.67
C ARG A 97 -7.25 -12.99 6.17
N SER A 98 -6.02 -13.02 6.66
CA SER A 98 -5.79 -13.23 8.08
C SER A 98 -6.40 -12.10 8.90
N LEU A 99 -6.19 -10.86 8.48
CA LEU A 99 -6.76 -9.70 9.16
C LEU A 99 -8.28 -9.66 9.02
N SER A 100 -8.82 -10.03 7.86
CA SER A 100 -10.27 -10.07 7.66
C SER A 100 -10.94 -11.07 8.59
N ARG A 101 -10.31 -12.20 8.85
CA ARG A 101 -10.86 -13.20 9.79
C ARG A 101 -10.92 -12.66 11.21
N LEU A 102 -10.08 -11.67 11.53
CA LEU A 102 -10.11 -11.01 12.83
C LEU A 102 -11.01 -9.79 12.83
N GLY A 103 -11.75 -9.55 11.75
CA GLY A 103 -12.63 -8.40 11.64
C GLY A 103 -11.93 -7.10 11.30
N ILE A 104 -10.67 -7.16 10.88
CA ILE A 104 -9.88 -5.97 10.61
C ILE A 104 -9.88 -5.70 9.10
N THR A 105 -10.57 -4.65 8.68
CA THR A 105 -10.67 -4.30 7.27
C THR A 105 -9.80 -3.11 6.90
N HIS A 106 -9.43 -2.27 7.88
CA HIS A 106 -8.55 -1.14 7.66
C HIS A 106 -7.41 -1.23 8.67
N PRO A 107 -6.44 -2.10 8.42
CA PRO A 107 -5.41 -2.37 9.42
C PRO A 107 -4.43 -1.21 9.58
N SER A 108 -3.84 -1.12 10.76
CA SER A 108 -2.73 -0.20 11.00
C SER A 108 -1.45 -0.77 10.42
N ALA A 109 -0.42 0.06 10.36
CA ALA A 109 0.89 -0.39 9.86
C ALA A 109 1.42 -1.58 10.65
N GLU A 110 1.24 -1.57 11.96
CA GLU A 110 1.68 -2.67 12.81
C GLU A 110 0.90 -3.96 12.55
N GLN A 111 -0.39 -3.84 12.30
CA GLN A 111 -1.22 -4.99 11.99
C GLN A 111 -0.83 -5.62 10.65
N ILE A 112 -0.53 -4.78 9.66
CA ILE A 112 -0.06 -5.27 8.36
C ILE A 112 1.28 -5.98 8.52
N GLN A 113 2.19 -5.39 9.27
CA GLN A 113 3.48 -6.00 9.55
C GLN A 113 3.31 -7.37 10.21
N ALA A 114 2.53 -7.45 11.26
CA ALA A 114 2.30 -8.71 11.96
C ALA A 114 1.64 -9.75 11.06
N ALA A 115 0.73 -9.36 10.20
CA ALA A 115 0.09 -10.29 9.27
C ALA A 115 1.06 -10.81 8.23
N LEU A 116 2.06 -10.01 7.85
CA LEU A 116 3.02 -10.44 6.84
C LEU A 116 4.16 -11.26 7.43
N ILE A 117 4.76 -10.82 8.52
CA ILE A 117 5.94 -11.51 9.06
C ILE A 117 5.64 -12.33 10.31
N GLY A 118 4.45 -12.26 10.82
CA GLY A 118 4.07 -12.97 12.03
C GLY A 118 4.20 -12.10 13.27
N GLY A 119 3.40 -12.33 14.24
CA GLY A 119 3.43 -11.56 15.48
C GLY A 119 2.07 -11.58 16.15
N GLU A 120 1.85 -10.63 17.01
CA GLU A 120 0.60 -10.54 17.73
C GLU A 120 -0.18 -9.33 17.25
N ILE A 121 -1.48 -9.51 17.11
CA ILE A 121 -2.36 -8.44 16.64
C ILE A 121 -3.40 -8.17 17.70
N ALA A 122 -3.51 -6.90 18.10
CA ALA A 122 -4.58 -6.47 18.97
C ALA A 122 -5.85 -6.25 18.14
N THR A 123 -6.91 -6.87 18.54
CA THR A 123 -8.20 -6.73 17.86
C THR A 123 -9.01 -5.61 18.51
N ALA A 124 -10.10 -5.22 17.87
CA ALA A 124 -10.91 -4.10 18.33
C ALA A 124 -11.49 -4.32 19.71
N ASN A 125 -11.71 -5.57 20.11
CA ASN A 125 -12.26 -5.86 21.43
C ASN A 125 -11.16 -6.06 22.48
N GLY A 126 -9.92 -5.72 22.16
CA GLY A 126 -8.85 -5.80 23.14
C GLY A 126 -8.14 -7.13 23.23
N ALA A 127 -8.58 -8.12 22.50
CA ALA A 127 -7.92 -9.42 22.51
C ALA A 127 -6.64 -9.36 21.70
N VAL A 128 -5.62 -10.09 22.11
CA VAL A 128 -4.38 -10.19 21.39
C VAL A 128 -4.31 -11.57 20.76
N VAL A 129 -4.14 -11.63 19.46
CA VAL A 129 -4.18 -12.89 18.73
C VAL A 129 -2.86 -13.08 17.98
N PRO A 130 -2.20 -14.21 18.15
CA PRO A 130 -1.00 -14.48 17.38
C PRO A 130 -1.34 -14.82 15.94
N VAL A 131 -0.55 -14.30 15.02
CA VAL A 131 -0.77 -14.51 13.60
C VAL A 131 0.52 -15.08 13.00
N LYS A 132 0.35 -16.09 12.14
CA LYS A 132 1.49 -16.65 11.46
C LYS A 132 1.75 -15.84 10.20
N GLY A 133 2.96 -15.38 10.05
CA GLY A 133 3.32 -14.58 8.88
C GLY A 133 3.39 -15.40 7.61
N SER A 134 3.22 -14.73 6.50
CA SER A 134 3.33 -15.34 5.17
C SER A 134 4.63 -14.99 4.47
N VAL A 135 5.47 -14.16 5.07
CA VAL A 135 6.73 -13.74 4.49
C VAL A 135 7.85 -14.00 5.48
N ALA A 136 8.93 -14.57 5.02
CA ALA A 136 10.12 -14.70 5.85
C ALA A 136 10.83 -13.34 5.87
N ALA A 137 11.02 -12.77 7.04
CA ALA A 137 11.58 -11.44 7.16
C ALA A 137 12.19 -11.21 8.52
N ARG A 138 13.06 -10.23 8.62
CA ARG A 138 13.54 -9.78 9.89
C ARG A 138 12.66 -8.69 10.36
N GLY A 139 12.17 -8.86 11.46
CA GLY A 139 11.25 -7.99 11.96
C GLY A 139 11.80 -6.86 12.57
N GLY A 140 11.21 -5.91 12.59
CA GLY A 140 11.62 -4.88 13.06
C GLY A 140 11.41 -4.73 14.38
N THR A 141 10.63 -4.09 14.84
CA THR A 141 10.53 -3.72 16.03
C THR A 141 9.84 -4.38 16.86
N GLY A 142 9.46 -5.04 16.84
CA GLY A 142 8.70 -5.61 17.71
C GLY A 142 9.20 -5.60 18.97
N PRO A 143 8.54 -5.64 19.79
CA PRO A 143 8.86 -5.57 21.10
C PRO A 143 9.38 -6.78 21.46
N VAL A 144 9.46 -7.39 21.01
CA VAL A 144 9.83 -8.42 21.26
C VAL A 144 10.53 -8.81 22.11
N ALA A 145 10.82 -8.54 22.39
CA ALA A 145 11.35 -8.87 23.11
C ALA A 145 11.54 -9.80 23.59
N SER A 146 11.59 -10.21 23.81
CA SER A 146 11.67 -10.94 24.21
C SER A 146 12.10 -11.71 24.64
N ARG A 147 12.41 -11.85 24.95
CA ARG A 147 12.72 -12.53 25.32
C ARG A 147 13.01 -12.85 25.67
#